data_2bf90cc4c40de8f225c80af176db4f96
#
_entry.id   2bf90cc4c40de8f225c80af176db4f96
#
_cell.length_a   1.000
_cell.length_b   1.000
_cell.length_c   1.000
_cell.angle_alpha   90.00
_cell.angle_beta   90.00
_cell.angle_gamma   90.00
#
_symmetry.space_group_name_H-M   'P 1'
#
loop_
_entity.id
_entity.type
_entity.pdbx_description
1 polymer ?
#
loop_
_entity_poly.entity_id
_entity_poly.type
_entity_poly.pdbx_seq_one_letter_code
_entity_poly.pdbx_strand_id
1 'polypeptide(L)'
;MREVTTAKSAGFCFGVRRAVDMVYAEAKKDNRVFTLGPIIHNEQVVKDLEKKGVKVIDSVNDISEKENTTIIIRSHGVPQNVINALKEKKVNIVDATCPFVSKIHKIVKQASEDGKTVVIVGSDNHPEVEGIKGWCVSKPIVIESASEAEKLDNFGGKKLCIVSQTTFNYKKFKDIVDILSKKSYDIDVMNTICNATEERQTEAGTIARQSDAMLVIGGKHSSNTQKLYEICRKECENTYFIQTLDDLDLQQFQSFRSVGITAGASTPNNIIKEVQSYVRNE
;
A
#
# COMPACT_ATOMS: atom_id res chain seq x y z
N MET A 1 -7.28 -33.00 -13.38
CA MET A 1 -7.92 -31.71 -12.98
C MET A 1 -6.95 -31.03 -12.01
N ARG A 2 -6.56 -29.82 -12.32
CA ARG A 2 -5.60 -29.03 -11.53
C ARG A 2 -6.27 -28.56 -10.23
N GLU A 3 -5.57 -28.67 -9.11
CA GLU A 3 -6.01 -28.09 -7.84
C GLU A 3 -5.68 -26.60 -7.81
N VAL A 4 -6.66 -25.73 -7.60
CA VAL A 4 -6.47 -24.27 -7.55
C VAL A 4 -6.93 -23.74 -6.21
N THR A 5 -5.98 -23.24 -5.42
CA THR A 5 -6.24 -22.62 -4.11
C THR A 5 -6.08 -21.10 -4.21
N THR A 6 -7.17 -20.37 -4.00
CA THR A 6 -7.13 -18.90 -3.97
C THR A 6 -7.18 -18.40 -2.54
N ALA A 7 -6.27 -17.47 -2.22
CA ALA A 7 -6.24 -16.82 -0.91
C ALA A 7 -7.57 -16.10 -0.61
N LYS A 8 -8.12 -16.30 0.58
CA LYS A 8 -9.37 -15.65 1.02
C LYS A 8 -9.20 -14.14 1.16
N SER A 9 -8.01 -13.71 1.54
CA SER A 9 -7.65 -12.31 1.68
C SER A 9 -7.33 -11.62 0.34
N ALA A 10 -7.31 -12.33 -0.80
CA ALA A 10 -7.02 -11.75 -2.12
C ALA A 10 -8.01 -10.64 -2.51
N GLY A 11 -7.49 -9.54 -3.07
CA GLY A 11 -8.31 -8.45 -3.59
C GLY A 11 -8.43 -7.24 -2.65
N PHE A 12 -9.39 -6.37 -2.92
CA PHE A 12 -9.51 -5.09 -2.21
C PHE A 12 -9.60 -5.25 -0.69
N CYS A 13 -8.68 -4.60 0.02
CA CYS A 13 -8.82 -4.39 1.46
C CYS A 13 -9.89 -3.33 1.75
N PHE A 14 -10.29 -3.19 3.02
CA PHE A 14 -11.28 -2.20 3.45
C PHE A 14 -10.90 -0.76 3.01
N GLY A 15 -9.66 -0.33 3.25
CA GLY A 15 -9.21 1.03 2.94
C GLY A 15 -9.23 1.34 1.44
N VAL A 16 -8.80 0.38 0.62
CA VAL A 16 -8.83 0.49 -0.85
C VAL A 16 -10.27 0.52 -1.36
N ARG A 17 -11.12 -0.41 -0.93
CA ARG A 17 -12.53 -0.46 -1.33
C ARG A 17 -13.22 0.87 -1.03
N ARG A 18 -13.09 1.36 0.23
CA ARG A 18 -13.65 2.64 0.64
C ARG A 18 -13.18 3.80 -0.26
N ALA A 19 -11.89 3.89 -0.56
CA ALA A 19 -11.34 4.96 -1.39
C ALA A 19 -11.88 4.91 -2.82
N VAL A 20 -11.92 3.73 -3.41
CA VAL A 20 -12.46 3.52 -4.77
C VAL A 20 -13.95 3.84 -4.83
N ASP A 21 -14.75 3.37 -3.85
CA ASP A 21 -16.19 3.65 -3.78
C ASP A 21 -16.47 5.15 -3.64
N MET A 22 -15.65 5.89 -2.88
CA MET A 22 -15.77 7.34 -2.77
C MET A 22 -15.54 8.05 -4.10
N VAL A 23 -14.53 7.63 -4.89
CA VAL A 23 -14.29 8.21 -6.22
C VAL A 23 -15.46 7.92 -7.16
N TYR A 24 -15.96 6.67 -7.19
CA TYR A 24 -17.13 6.32 -8.02
C TYR A 24 -18.38 7.09 -7.60
N ALA A 25 -18.55 7.38 -6.32
CA ALA A 25 -19.67 8.18 -5.85
C ALA A 25 -19.57 9.65 -6.31
N GLU A 26 -18.37 10.24 -6.26
CA GLU A 26 -18.13 11.59 -6.76
C GLU A 26 -18.23 11.68 -8.29
N ALA A 27 -17.75 10.68 -9.02
CA ALA A 27 -17.83 10.63 -10.49
C ALA A 27 -19.26 10.57 -11.05
N LYS A 28 -20.27 10.27 -10.21
CA LYS A 28 -21.68 10.27 -10.60
C LYS A 28 -22.36 11.64 -10.46
N LYS A 29 -21.69 12.58 -9.79
CA LYS A 29 -22.21 13.93 -9.57
C LYS A 29 -21.88 14.83 -10.75
N ASP A 30 -22.63 15.90 -10.91
CA ASP A 30 -22.34 16.92 -11.93
C ASP A 30 -21.24 17.87 -11.44
N ASN A 31 -20.01 17.35 -11.33
CA ASN A 31 -18.83 18.09 -10.90
C ASN A 31 -17.58 17.56 -11.61
N ARG A 32 -16.51 18.36 -11.61
CA ARG A 32 -15.20 17.94 -12.10
C ARG A 32 -14.48 17.22 -10.99
N VAL A 33 -14.12 15.97 -11.20
CA VAL A 33 -13.46 15.15 -10.20
C VAL A 33 -12.00 14.92 -10.56
N PHE A 34 -11.13 15.25 -9.64
CA PHE A 34 -9.69 14.97 -9.73
C PHE A 34 -9.24 14.15 -8.53
N THR A 35 -8.32 13.23 -8.76
CA THR A 35 -7.58 12.57 -7.68
C THR A 35 -6.17 13.14 -7.60
N LEU A 36 -5.71 13.45 -6.40
CA LEU A 36 -4.34 13.92 -6.17
C LEU A 36 -3.39 12.72 -6.07
N GLY A 37 -2.74 12.42 -7.20
CA GLY A 37 -2.12 11.15 -7.50
C GLY A 37 -3.13 10.03 -7.77
N PRO A 38 -2.71 8.86 -8.29
CA PRO A 38 -3.60 7.73 -8.52
C PRO A 38 -4.24 7.28 -7.20
N ILE A 39 -5.57 7.04 -7.21
CA ILE A 39 -6.33 6.70 -5.99
C ILE A 39 -5.78 5.46 -5.29
N ILE A 40 -5.32 4.52 -6.07
CA ILE A 40 -4.65 3.27 -5.68
C ILE A 40 -3.62 2.88 -6.74
N HIS A 41 -2.66 2.03 -6.39
CA HIS A 41 -1.68 1.48 -7.34
C HIS A 41 -2.27 0.32 -8.16
N ASN A 42 -3.23 0.61 -9.04
CA ASN A 42 -3.79 -0.33 -10.00
C ASN A 42 -4.23 0.43 -11.26
N GLU A 43 -3.53 0.18 -12.36
CA GLU A 43 -3.76 0.88 -13.64
C GLU A 43 -5.14 0.63 -14.24
N GLN A 44 -5.69 -0.57 -14.07
CA GLN A 44 -7.02 -0.91 -14.62
C GLN A 44 -8.11 -0.07 -13.94
N VAL A 45 -8.00 0.12 -12.61
CA VAL A 45 -8.94 0.96 -11.86
C VAL A 45 -8.79 2.43 -12.26
N VAL A 46 -7.55 2.92 -12.42
CA VAL A 46 -7.30 4.31 -12.84
C VAL A 46 -7.88 4.55 -14.23
N LYS A 47 -7.63 3.66 -15.20
CA LYS A 47 -8.19 3.74 -16.56
C LYS A 47 -9.73 3.69 -16.58
N ASP A 48 -10.35 2.89 -15.72
CA ASP A 48 -11.83 2.85 -15.63
C ASP A 48 -12.39 4.16 -15.07
N LEU A 49 -11.73 4.74 -14.08
CA LEU A 49 -12.12 6.05 -13.54
C LEU A 49 -11.92 7.18 -14.54
N GLU A 50 -10.84 7.16 -15.34
CA GLU A 50 -10.60 8.12 -16.42
C GLU A 50 -11.71 8.08 -17.48
N LYS A 51 -12.18 6.88 -17.87
CA LYS A 51 -13.34 6.71 -18.76
C LYS A 51 -14.62 7.31 -18.19
N LYS A 52 -14.70 7.49 -16.86
CA LYS A 52 -15.84 8.12 -16.16
C LYS A 52 -15.62 9.61 -15.89
N GLY A 53 -14.58 10.21 -16.50
CA GLY A 53 -14.30 11.63 -16.41
C GLY A 53 -13.45 12.04 -15.20
N VAL A 54 -13.00 11.11 -14.36
CA VAL A 54 -12.07 11.40 -13.25
C VAL A 54 -10.67 11.58 -13.83
N LYS A 55 -9.99 12.67 -13.44
CA LYS A 55 -8.61 12.95 -13.88
C LYS A 55 -7.64 12.83 -12.73
N VAL A 56 -6.43 12.35 -13.01
CA VAL A 56 -5.33 12.34 -12.05
C VAL A 56 -4.53 13.64 -12.21
N ILE A 57 -4.23 14.29 -11.09
CA ILE A 57 -3.31 15.43 -11.01
C ILE A 57 -2.18 15.10 -10.03
N ASP A 58 -0.99 15.61 -10.29
CA ASP A 58 0.17 15.32 -9.45
C ASP A 58 0.39 16.38 -8.36
N SER A 59 -0.08 17.60 -8.59
CA SER A 59 0.14 18.75 -7.71
C SER A 59 -1.13 19.56 -7.50
N VAL A 60 -1.22 20.20 -6.33
CA VAL A 60 -2.24 21.25 -6.05
C VAL A 60 -2.14 22.42 -7.03
N ASN A 61 -0.97 22.62 -7.63
CA ASN A 61 -0.76 23.69 -8.62
C ASN A 61 -1.43 23.38 -9.96
N ASP A 62 -1.73 22.13 -10.26
CA ASP A 62 -2.42 21.72 -11.49
C ASP A 62 -3.92 22.06 -11.49
N ILE A 63 -4.44 22.53 -10.34
CA ILE A 63 -5.83 22.96 -10.20
C ILE A 63 -6.00 24.33 -10.86
N SER A 64 -6.44 24.35 -12.09
CA SER A 64 -6.68 25.58 -12.88
C SER A 64 -8.06 26.17 -12.64
N GLU A 65 -9.09 25.32 -12.48
CA GLU A 65 -10.47 25.72 -12.32
C GLU A 65 -10.98 25.30 -10.93
N LYS A 66 -11.63 26.22 -10.22
CA LYS A 66 -12.07 26.04 -8.83
C LYS A 66 -13.56 25.73 -8.70
N GLU A 67 -14.37 26.32 -9.61
CA GLU A 67 -15.82 26.17 -9.58
C GLU A 67 -16.22 24.73 -9.92
N ASN A 68 -17.15 24.19 -9.14
CA ASN A 68 -17.67 22.84 -9.29
C ASN A 68 -16.60 21.76 -9.38
N THR A 69 -15.49 21.93 -8.62
CA THR A 69 -14.33 21.04 -8.63
C THR A 69 -14.19 20.31 -7.31
N THR A 70 -14.10 18.98 -7.38
CA THR A 70 -13.81 18.10 -6.24
C THR A 70 -12.43 17.48 -6.40
N ILE A 71 -11.60 17.64 -5.37
CA ILE A 71 -10.29 16.99 -5.27
C ILE A 71 -10.38 15.86 -4.27
N ILE A 72 -10.03 14.66 -4.71
CA ILE A 72 -10.01 13.46 -3.85
C ILE A 72 -8.58 13.15 -3.44
N ILE A 73 -8.34 13.13 -2.13
CA ILE A 73 -7.07 12.69 -1.57
C ILE A 73 -7.03 11.17 -1.61
N ARG A 74 -5.97 10.63 -2.20
CA ARG A 74 -5.77 9.17 -2.37
C ARG A 74 -5.69 8.39 -1.04
N SER A 75 -5.86 7.08 -1.11
CA SER A 75 -5.85 6.18 0.06
C SER A 75 -4.56 6.22 0.90
N HIS A 76 -3.44 6.58 0.29
CA HIS A 76 -2.12 6.72 0.93
C HIS A 76 -1.97 7.98 1.81
N GLY A 77 -2.95 8.89 1.74
CA GLY A 77 -2.84 10.21 2.35
C GLY A 77 -1.85 11.13 1.64
N VAL A 78 -1.73 12.33 2.17
CA VAL A 78 -0.81 13.38 1.70
C VAL A 78 -0.20 14.11 2.89
N PRO A 79 0.92 14.85 2.72
CA PRO A 79 1.50 15.72 3.73
C PRO A 79 0.52 16.80 4.23
N GLN A 80 0.71 17.27 5.46
CA GLN A 80 -0.17 18.28 6.07
C GLN A 80 -0.18 19.61 5.30
N ASN A 81 0.95 20.05 4.76
CA ASN A 81 1.05 21.25 3.93
C ASN A 81 0.21 21.16 2.65
N VAL A 82 0.09 19.97 2.05
CA VAL A 82 -0.78 19.73 0.89
C VAL A 82 -2.26 19.91 1.26
N ILE A 83 -2.68 19.40 2.44
CA ILE A 83 -4.04 19.63 2.96
C ILE A 83 -4.31 21.13 3.11
N ASN A 84 -3.36 21.87 3.68
CA ASN A 84 -3.49 23.31 3.88
C ASN A 84 -3.59 24.06 2.54
N ALA A 85 -2.75 23.71 1.57
CA ALA A 85 -2.78 24.31 0.23
C ALA A 85 -4.11 24.03 -0.49
N LEU A 86 -4.69 22.82 -0.35
CA LEU A 86 -6.02 22.50 -0.90
C LEU A 86 -7.12 23.36 -0.28
N LYS A 87 -7.09 23.59 1.05
CA LYS A 87 -8.06 24.47 1.73
C LYS A 87 -8.01 25.92 1.21
N GLU A 88 -6.82 26.42 0.91
CA GLU A 88 -6.64 27.78 0.34
C GLU A 88 -7.21 27.89 -1.08
N LYS A 89 -7.25 26.81 -1.85
CA LYS A 89 -7.81 26.77 -3.22
C LYS A 89 -9.33 26.91 -3.27
N LYS A 90 -10.04 26.74 -2.14
CA LYS A 90 -11.51 26.82 -2.06
C LYS A 90 -12.25 25.83 -2.98
N VAL A 91 -11.67 24.64 -3.18
CA VAL A 91 -12.29 23.50 -3.87
C VAL A 91 -12.98 22.58 -2.87
N ASN A 92 -13.88 21.73 -3.36
CA ASN A 92 -14.43 20.66 -2.52
C ASN A 92 -13.36 19.58 -2.31
N ILE A 93 -13.14 19.16 -1.06
CA ILE A 93 -12.12 18.16 -0.71
C ILE A 93 -12.81 16.93 -0.18
N VAL A 94 -12.54 15.79 -0.81
CA VAL A 94 -12.96 14.47 -0.33
C VAL A 94 -11.72 13.70 0.11
N ASP A 95 -11.61 13.45 1.42
CA ASP A 95 -10.47 12.73 1.98
C ASP A 95 -10.73 11.22 1.98
N ALA A 96 -10.13 10.53 1.00
CA ALA A 96 -10.17 9.08 0.92
C ALA A 96 -8.98 8.39 1.61
N THR A 97 -8.17 9.12 2.38
CA THR A 97 -7.08 8.54 3.17
C THR A 97 -7.59 7.36 4.00
N CYS A 98 -6.88 6.25 3.93
CA CYS A 98 -7.20 5.06 4.72
C CYS A 98 -7.16 5.41 6.22
N PRO A 99 -8.15 5.01 7.04
CA PRO A 99 -8.16 5.29 8.48
C PRO A 99 -6.90 4.78 9.21
N PHE A 100 -6.31 3.68 8.77
CA PHE A 100 -5.05 3.18 9.33
C PHE A 100 -3.88 4.14 9.04
N VAL A 101 -3.81 4.72 7.84
CA VAL A 101 -2.81 5.75 7.50
C VAL A 101 -3.06 7.03 8.28
N SER A 102 -4.31 7.50 8.37
CA SER A 102 -4.66 8.68 9.17
C SER A 102 -4.29 8.52 10.65
N LYS A 103 -4.36 7.29 11.19
CA LYS A 103 -3.88 6.98 12.55
C LYS A 103 -2.38 7.19 12.67
N ILE A 104 -1.59 6.76 11.66
CA ILE A 104 -0.13 6.96 11.67
C ILE A 104 0.20 8.46 11.64
N HIS A 105 -0.48 9.24 10.78
CA HIS A 105 -0.31 10.69 10.73
C HIS A 105 -0.47 11.35 12.12
N LYS A 106 -1.49 10.95 12.88
CA LYS A 106 -1.73 11.45 14.25
C LYS A 106 -0.61 11.02 15.20
N ILE A 107 -0.17 9.77 15.14
CA ILE A 107 0.90 9.23 15.99
C ILE A 107 2.19 10.00 15.77
N VAL A 108 2.64 10.15 14.50
CA VAL A 108 3.93 10.80 14.22
C VAL A 108 3.91 12.29 14.50
N LYS A 109 2.76 12.95 14.30
CA LYS A 109 2.57 14.35 14.66
C LYS A 109 2.76 14.51 16.17
N GLN A 110 2.00 13.78 16.98
CA GLN A 110 2.06 13.86 18.44
C GLN A 110 3.46 13.51 18.95
N ALA A 111 4.06 12.41 18.46
CA ALA A 111 5.39 12.01 18.89
C ALA A 111 6.46 13.08 18.59
N SER A 112 6.39 13.71 17.42
CA SER A 112 7.33 14.79 17.06
C SER A 112 7.07 16.09 17.83
N GLU A 113 5.82 16.42 18.16
CA GLU A 113 5.45 17.53 19.06
C GLU A 113 5.96 17.28 20.49
N ASP A 114 5.95 16.03 20.95
CA ASP A 114 6.51 15.62 22.26
C ASP A 114 8.05 15.59 22.26
N GLY A 115 8.71 16.00 21.18
CA GLY A 115 10.17 16.05 21.05
C GLY A 115 10.86 14.71 20.80
N LYS A 116 10.10 13.63 20.50
CA LYS A 116 10.65 12.32 20.11
C LYS A 116 11.23 12.36 18.70
N THR A 117 12.23 11.53 18.44
CA THR A 117 12.70 11.29 17.09
C THR A 117 11.82 10.22 16.45
N VAL A 118 11.14 10.58 15.37
CA VAL A 118 10.30 9.62 14.62
C VAL A 118 11.17 8.81 13.67
N VAL A 119 11.06 7.48 13.75
CA VAL A 119 11.68 6.53 12.82
C VAL A 119 10.55 5.85 12.04
N ILE A 120 10.57 6.00 10.73
CA ILE A 120 9.60 5.40 9.81
C ILE A 120 10.24 4.20 9.14
N VAL A 121 9.71 3.01 9.36
CA VAL A 121 10.16 1.79 8.68
C VAL A 121 9.34 1.63 7.40
N GLY A 122 9.96 1.89 6.25
CA GLY A 122 9.28 1.89 4.96
C GLY A 122 10.16 2.42 3.83
N SER A 123 9.67 2.35 2.60
CA SER A 123 10.38 2.86 1.42
C SER A 123 10.26 4.37 1.34
N ASP A 124 11.40 5.08 1.33
CA ASP A 124 11.47 6.55 1.45
C ASP A 124 10.66 7.27 0.36
N ASN A 125 10.66 6.76 -0.86
CA ASN A 125 9.97 7.36 -2.00
C ASN A 125 8.50 6.89 -2.15
N HIS A 126 7.98 6.09 -1.19
CA HIS A 126 6.61 5.61 -1.29
C HIS A 126 5.63 6.74 -0.90
N PRO A 127 4.52 6.92 -1.66
CA PRO A 127 3.53 7.98 -1.38
C PRO A 127 2.98 8.02 0.04
N GLU A 128 2.80 6.86 0.68
CA GLU A 128 2.36 6.77 2.08
C GLU A 128 3.43 7.29 3.04
N VAL A 129 4.72 6.94 2.81
CA VAL A 129 5.85 7.39 3.62
C VAL A 129 6.05 8.90 3.45
N GLU A 130 5.95 9.43 2.22
CA GLU A 130 5.96 10.87 1.97
C GLU A 130 4.83 11.58 2.75
N GLY A 131 3.63 11.00 2.73
CA GLY A 131 2.52 11.48 3.55
C GLY A 131 2.88 11.54 5.03
N ILE A 132 3.38 10.43 5.60
CA ILE A 132 3.76 10.33 7.01
C ILE A 132 4.85 11.34 7.37
N LYS A 133 5.91 11.48 6.56
CA LYS A 133 6.98 12.47 6.76
C LYS A 133 6.42 13.89 6.92
N GLY A 134 5.44 14.25 6.09
CA GLY A 134 4.85 15.58 6.08
C GLY A 134 3.93 15.90 7.28
N TRP A 135 3.69 14.95 8.17
CA TRP A 135 2.98 15.16 9.44
C TRP A 135 3.91 15.29 10.64
N CYS A 136 5.22 15.03 10.46
CA CYS A 136 6.21 15.24 11.51
C CYS A 136 6.58 16.73 11.60
N VAL A 137 6.70 17.26 12.82
CA VAL A 137 7.16 18.65 13.07
C VAL A 137 8.67 18.77 12.83
N SER A 138 9.42 17.73 13.19
CA SER A 138 10.85 17.61 12.91
C SER A 138 11.10 16.56 11.83
N LYS A 139 12.24 16.66 11.14
CA LYS A 139 12.60 15.71 10.08
C LYS A 139 12.69 14.29 10.65
N PRO A 140 11.87 13.34 10.19
CA PRO A 140 11.95 11.95 10.64
C PRO A 140 13.11 11.23 9.94
N ILE A 141 13.47 10.06 10.49
CA ILE A 141 14.42 9.14 9.89
C ILE A 141 13.63 8.05 9.18
N VAL A 142 13.97 7.73 7.95
CA VAL A 142 13.36 6.62 7.21
C VAL A 142 14.39 5.52 7.04
N ILE A 143 13.99 4.28 7.31
CA ILE A 143 14.81 3.07 7.12
C ILE A 143 13.98 1.96 6.49
N GLU A 144 14.62 1.14 5.67
CA GLU A 144 13.95 0.04 4.97
C GLU A 144 14.59 -1.34 5.29
N SER A 145 15.75 -1.35 5.93
CA SER A 145 16.54 -2.57 6.14
C SER A 145 17.17 -2.69 7.52
N ALA A 146 17.48 -3.92 7.93
CA ALA A 146 18.25 -4.22 9.12
C ALA A 146 19.63 -3.53 9.10
N SER A 147 20.31 -3.51 7.94
CA SER A 147 21.60 -2.85 7.78
C SER A 147 21.54 -1.34 8.02
N GLU A 148 20.44 -0.67 7.64
CA GLU A 148 20.23 0.75 7.96
C GLU A 148 19.96 0.94 9.45
N ALA A 149 19.17 0.06 10.09
CA ALA A 149 18.96 0.08 11.54
C ALA A 149 20.26 -0.10 12.33
N GLU A 150 21.17 -0.96 11.87
CA GLU A 150 22.49 -1.14 12.47
C GLU A 150 23.37 0.12 12.42
N LYS A 151 23.23 0.93 11.37
CA LYS A 151 23.99 2.17 11.17
C LYS A 151 23.44 3.36 11.94
N LEU A 152 22.21 3.25 12.46
CA LEU A 152 21.62 4.35 13.23
C LEU A 152 22.35 4.48 14.58
N ASP A 153 23.00 5.62 14.78
CA ASP A 153 23.72 5.95 15.99
C ASP A 153 23.35 7.35 16.50
N ASN A 154 23.44 7.52 17.81
CA ASN A 154 23.42 8.79 18.53
C ASN A 154 22.22 9.72 18.25
N PHE A 155 21.12 9.45 18.94
CA PHE A 155 19.93 10.33 18.90
C PHE A 155 19.95 11.46 19.93
N GLY A 156 21.12 11.76 20.52
CA GLY A 156 21.27 12.84 21.51
C GLY A 156 20.41 12.63 22.76
N GLY A 157 20.19 11.37 23.17
CA GLY A 157 19.37 11.03 24.34
C GLY A 157 17.86 11.18 24.15
N LYS A 158 17.41 11.47 22.92
CA LYS A 158 15.97 11.57 22.61
C LYS A 158 15.34 10.19 22.54
N LYS A 159 14.10 10.11 23.06
CA LYS A 159 13.23 8.95 22.88
C LYS A 159 12.85 8.76 21.42
N LEU A 160 12.83 7.51 20.96
CA LEU A 160 12.39 7.16 19.61
C LEU A 160 10.91 6.79 19.59
N CYS A 161 10.22 7.18 18.53
CA CYS A 161 8.91 6.65 18.17
C CYS A 161 9.05 5.93 16.82
N ILE A 162 8.91 4.61 16.82
CA ILE A 162 9.03 3.78 15.63
C ILE A 162 7.63 3.48 15.08
N VAL A 163 7.39 3.84 13.83
CA VAL A 163 6.20 3.48 13.05
C VAL A 163 6.61 2.75 11.77
N SER A 164 5.69 2.09 11.12
CA SER A 164 5.93 1.44 9.82
C SER A 164 4.94 1.89 8.76
N GLN A 165 5.36 1.82 7.51
CA GLN A 165 4.46 1.81 6.36
C GLN A 165 3.47 0.65 6.49
N THR A 166 2.17 0.89 6.22
CA THR A 166 1.10 -0.09 6.45
C THR A 166 1.27 -1.39 5.68
N THR A 167 1.98 -1.35 4.55
CA THR A 167 2.24 -2.50 3.67
C THR A 167 3.63 -3.11 3.82
N PHE A 168 4.39 -2.71 4.85
CA PHE A 168 5.74 -3.23 5.07
C PHE A 168 5.73 -4.73 5.42
N ASN A 169 6.85 -5.41 5.19
CA ASN A 169 6.98 -6.81 5.56
C ASN A 169 7.07 -6.96 7.09
N TYR A 170 6.11 -7.69 7.68
CA TYR A 170 5.98 -7.85 9.11
C TYR A 170 7.22 -8.47 9.77
N LYS A 171 7.81 -9.50 9.14
CA LYS A 171 9.02 -10.17 9.66
C LYS A 171 10.23 -9.23 9.63
N LYS A 172 10.45 -8.54 8.51
CA LYS A 172 11.52 -7.53 8.41
C LYS A 172 11.34 -6.39 9.43
N PHE A 173 10.10 -5.98 9.71
CA PHE A 173 9.82 -4.96 10.73
C PHE A 173 10.24 -5.43 12.12
N LYS A 174 9.92 -6.66 12.49
CA LYS A 174 10.36 -7.25 13.77
C LYS A 174 11.87 -7.26 13.88
N ASP A 175 12.57 -7.74 12.84
CA ASP A 175 14.04 -7.79 12.83
C ASP A 175 14.65 -6.39 13.06
N ILE A 176 14.09 -5.36 12.41
CA ILE A 176 14.52 -3.95 12.58
C ILE A 176 14.28 -3.46 14.03
N VAL A 177 13.10 -3.73 14.58
CA VAL A 177 12.76 -3.34 15.96
C VAL A 177 13.68 -4.03 16.96
N ASP A 178 13.99 -5.31 16.77
CA ASP A 178 14.90 -6.07 17.63
C ASP A 178 16.33 -5.51 17.62
N ILE A 179 16.82 -5.08 16.45
CA ILE A 179 18.12 -4.41 16.30
C ILE A 179 18.13 -3.08 17.08
N LEU A 180 17.12 -2.24 16.88
CA LEU A 180 17.04 -0.94 17.54
C LEU A 180 16.89 -1.07 19.05
N SER A 181 16.13 -2.06 19.53
CA SER A 181 15.93 -2.33 20.95
C SER A 181 17.22 -2.74 21.66
N LYS A 182 18.12 -3.45 20.99
CA LYS A 182 19.43 -3.85 21.54
C LYS A 182 20.41 -2.68 21.68
N LYS A 183 20.15 -1.54 21.04
CA LYS A 183 21.02 -0.36 21.10
C LYS A 183 20.78 0.52 22.34
N SER A 184 20.00 0.05 23.32
CA SER A 184 19.74 0.76 24.60
C SER A 184 19.06 2.12 24.45
N TYR A 185 18.26 2.32 23.40
CA TYR A 185 17.44 3.51 23.25
C TYR A 185 16.12 3.38 24.03
N ASP A 186 15.60 4.51 24.53
CA ASP A 186 14.20 4.57 24.98
C ASP A 186 13.29 4.62 23.75
N ILE A 187 12.52 3.55 23.51
CA ILE A 187 11.80 3.33 22.25
C ILE A 187 10.33 3.08 22.51
N ASP A 188 9.47 3.86 21.85
CA ASP A 188 8.05 3.55 21.69
C ASP A 188 7.84 2.87 20.33
N VAL A 189 7.54 1.58 20.33
CA VAL A 189 7.23 0.83 19.10
C VAL A 189 5.73 0.85 18.85
N MET A 190 5.32 1.50 17.75
CA MET A 190 3.96 1.50 17.26
C MET A 190 3.88 0.57 16.06
N ASN A 191 3.41 -0.67 16.26
CA ASN A 191 3.13 -1.54 15.11
C ASN A 191 1.96 -0.96 14.30
N THR A 192 2.31 -0.32 13.19
CA THR A 192 1.35 0.32 12.28
C THR A 192 1.17 -0.45 10.98
N ILE A 193 1.75 -1.65 10.87
CA ILE A 193 1.43 -2.57 9.77
C ILE A 193 -0.05 -2.91 9.86
N CYS A 194 -0.75 -2.81 8.73
CA CYS A 194 -2.19 -3.10 8.69
C CYS A 194 -2.45 -4.60 8.91
N ASN A 195 -3.41 -4.96 9.76
CA ASN A 195 -3.79 -6.37 9.98
C ASN A 195 -4.10 -7.11 8.68
N ALA A 196 -4.77 -6.44 7.72
CA ALA A 196 -5.01 -7.01 6.40
C ALA A 196 -3.72 -7.30 5.62
N THR A 197 -2.62 -6.59 5.89
CA THR A 197 -1.30 -6.87 5.31
C THR A 197 -0.68 -8.10 5.94
N GLU A 198 -0.69 -8.20 7.25
CA GLU A 198 -0.16 -9.35 7.99
C GLU A 198 -0.89 -10.65 7.63
N GLU A 199 -2.23 -10.61 7.61
CA GLU A 199 -3.08 -11.72 7.21
C GLU A 199 -2.74 -12.21 5.80
N ARG A 200 -2.65 -11.28 4.81
CA ARG A 200 -2.27 -11.61 3.43
C ARG A 200 -0.89 -12.22 3.32
N GLN A 201 0.09 -11.66 4.00
CA GLN A 201 1.47 -12.16 3.97
C GLN A 201 1.55 -13.58 4.54
N THR A 202 0.86 -13.84 5.64
CA THR A 202 0.82 -15.17 6.28
C THR A 202 0.11 -16.19 5.41
N GLU A 203 -1.08 -15.84 4.89
CA GLU A 203 -1.87 -16.73 4.04
C GLU A 203 -1.15 -17.04 2.72
N ALA A 204 -0.59 -16.01 2.05
CA ALA A 204 0.13 -16.19 0.81
C ALA A 204 1.35 -17.12 0.97
N GLY A 205 2.14 -16.95 2.02
CA GLY A 205 3.26 -17.82 2.33
C GLY A 205 2.83 -19.25 2.64
N THR A 206 1.68 -19.44 3.29
CA THR A 206 1.14 -20.78 3.59
C THR A 206 0.69 -21.50 2.32
N ILE A 207 -0.03 -20.81 1.43
CA ILE A 207 -0.45 -21.36 0.15
C ILE A 207 0.75 -21.68 -0.73
N ALA A 208 1.74 -20.77 -0.79
CA ALA A 208 2.94 -20.96 -1.60
C ALA A 208 3.72 -22.23 -1.23
N ARG A 209 3.85 -22.55 0.07
CA ARG A 209 4.50 -23.80 0.53
C ARG A 209 3.80 -25.08 0.08
N GLN A 210 2.51 -24.99 -0.24
CA GLN A 210 1.65 -26.13 -0.57
C GLN A 210 1.37 -26.22 -2.08
N SER A 211 1.91 -25.34 -2.89
CA SER A 211 1.62 -25.23 -4.32
C SER A 211 2.86 -25.51 -5.17
N ASP A 212 2.68 -26.15 -6.33
CA ASP A 212 3.73 -26.34 -7.33
C ASP A 212 4.06 -25.00 -8.04
N ALA A 213 3.05 -24.14 -8.18
CA ALA A 213 3.21 -22.80 -8.73
C ALA A 213 2.35 -21.77 -7.98
N MET A 214 2.76 -20.53 -8.00
CA MET A 214 2.09 -19.42 -7.32
C MET A 214 1.83 -18.26 -8.27
N LEU A 215 0.60 -17.76 -8.33
CA LEU A 215 0.23 -16.55 -9.04
C LEU A 215 0.00 -15.41 -8.03
N VAL A 216 0.73 -14.31 -8.22
CA VAL A 216 0.58 -13.09 -7.43
C VAL A 216 0.02 -12.01 -8.35
N ILE A 217 -1.25 -11.67 -8.17
CA ILE A 217 -1.98 -10.74 -9.05
C ILE A 217 -1.97 -9.33 -8.49
N GLY A 218 -1.58 -8.33 -9.30
CA GLY A 218 -1.71 -6.92 -8.94
C GLY A 218 -0.80 -5.98 -9.70
N GLY A 219 -0.89 -4.69 -9.39
CA GLY A 219 -0.11 -3.65 -10.08
C GLY A 219 1.38 -3.72 -9.74
N LYS A 220 2.24 -3.51 -10.75
CA LYS A 220 3.72 -3.52 -10.61
C LYS A 220 4.23 -2.49 -9.60
N HIS A 221 3.52 -1.37 -9.45
CA HIS A 221 3.87 -0.30 -8.51
C HIS A 221 3.22 -0.46 -7.11
N SER A 222 2.49 -1.55 -6.87
CA SER A 222 1.87 -1.81 -5.58
C SER A 222 2.87 -2.43 -4.61
N SER A 223 3.27 -1.68 -3.59
CA SER A 223 4.16 -2.15 -2.52
C SER A 223 3.63 -3.45 -1.87
N ASN A 224 2.33 -3.52 -1.56
CA ASN A 224 1.74 -4.73 -1.01
C ASN A 224 1.90 -5.94 -1.95
N THR A 225 1.66 -5.77 -3.26
CA THR A 225 1.79 -6.88 -4.22
C THR A 225 3.24 -7.35 -4.36
N GLN A 226 4.18 -6.41 -4.40
CA GLN A 226 5.61 -6.74 -4.44
C GLN A 226 6.04 -7.54 -3.20
N LYS A 227 5.58 -7.16 -1.99
CA LYS A 227 5.89 -7.90 -0.76
C LYS A 227 5.28 -9.30 -0.75
N LEU A 228 4.06 -9.47 -1.28
CA LEU A 228 3.46 -10.80 -1.47
C LEU A 228 4.29 -11.65 -2.45
N TYR A 229 4.72 -11.08 -3.56
CA TYR A 229 5.58 -11.78 -4.51
C TYR A 229 6.91 -12.22 -3.88
N GLU A 230 7.59 -11.32 -3.13
CA GLU A 230 8.82 -11.66 -2.41
C GLU A 230 8.62 -12.83 -1.42
N ILE A 231 7.48 -12.87 -0.72
CA ILE A 231 7.15 -13.92 0.25
C ILE A 231 6.87 -15.22 -0.47
N CYS A 232 6.01 -15.21 -1.48
CA CYS A 232 5.67 -16.40 -2.25
C CYS A 232 6.90 -17.00 -2.94
N ARG A 233 7.77 -16.16 -3.54
CA ARG A 233 8.99 -16.59 -4.24
C ARG A 233 9.99 -17.30 -3.33
N LYS A 234 10.01 -16.98 -2.03
CA LYS A 234 10.85 -17.68 -1.05
C LYS A 234 10.36 -19.09 -0.72
N GLU A 235 9.05 -19.31 -0.80
CA GLU A 235 8.39 -20.57 -0.42
C GLU A 235 8.10 -21.45 -1.65
N CYS A 236 7.93 -20.86 -2.85
CA CYS A 236 7.61 -21.54 -4.10
C CYS A 236 8.49 -20.94 -5.24
N GLU A 237 9.38 -21.73 -5.82
CA GLU A 237 10.25 -21.26 -6.89
C GLU A 237 9.48 -20.82 -8.14
N ASN A 238 8.38 -21.48 -8.48
CA ASN A 238 7.54 -21.17 -9.61
C ASN A 238 6.52 -20.09 -9.27
N THR A 239 6.98 -18.93 -8.83
CA THR A 239 6.11 -17.78 -8.50
C THR A 239 6.10 -16.75 -9.62
N TYR A 240 4.91 -16.42 -10.10
CA TYR A 240 4.69 -15.51 -11.22
C TYR A 240 3.92 -14.27 -10.76
N PHE A 241 4.40 -13.11 -11.20
CA PHE A 241 3.78 -11.82 -10.93
C PHE A 241 3.05 -11.35 -12.19
N ILE A 242 1.72 -11.17 -12.10
CA ILE A 242 0.86 -10.75 -13.22
C ILE A 242 -0.05 -9.59 -12.82
N GLN A 243 -0.43 -8.74 -13.76
CA GLN A 243 -1.46 -7.73 -13.56
C GLN A 243 -2.83 -8.20 -14.07
N THR A 244 -2.82 -8.87 -15.23
CA THR A 244 -4.01 -9.41 -15.90
C THR A 244 -3.70 -10.81 -16.44
N LEU A 245 -4.71 -11.45 -17.01
CA LEU A 245 -4.54 -12.75 -17.65
C LEU A 245 -3.58 -12.70 -18.84
N ASP A 246 -3.49 -11.56 -19.53
CA ASP A 246 -2.60 -11.37 -20.69
C ASP A 246 -1.10 -11.49 -20.34
N ASP A 247 -0.74 -11.30 -19.08
CA ASP A 247 0.63 -11.45 -18.61
C ASP A 247 1.01 -12.93 -18.36
N LEU A 248 0.05 -13.87 -18.46
CA LEU A 248 0.25 -15.26 -18.11
C LEU A 248 0.65 -16.09 -19.35
N ASP A 249 1.86 -16.63 -19.32
CA ASP A 249 2.28 -17.64 -20.29
C ASP A 249 1.76 -19.04 -19.89
N LEU A 250 0.73 -19.46 -20.55
CA LEU A 250 0.00 -20.68 -20.25
C LEU A 250 0.78 -21.96 -20.49
N GLN A 251 1.70 -21.97 -21.45
CA GLN A 251 2.50 -23.16 -21.73
C GLN A 251 3.36 -23.56 -20.51
N GLN A 252 3.78 -22.57 -19.73
CA GLN A 252 4.54 -22.82 -18.49
C GLN A 252 3.71 -23.47 -17.38
N PHE A 253 2.37 -23.35 -17.42
CA PHE A 253 1.50 -23.88 -16.37
C PHE A 253 1.04 -25.32 -16.59
N GLN A 254 1.21 -25.90 -17.76
CA GLN A 254 0.69 -27.23 -18.10
C GLN A 254 1.24 -28.35 -17.22
N SER A 255 2.46 -28.19 -16.66
CA SER A 255 3.12 -29.21 -15.83
C SER A 255 2.72 -29.18 -14.35
N PHE A 256 2.06 -28.09 -13.85
CA PHE A 256 1.75 -27.93 -12.44
C PHE A 256 0.43 -28.60 -12.08
N ARG A 257 0.43 -29.39 -11.00
CA ARG A 257 -0.78 -30.07 -10.46
C ARG A 257 -1.55 -29.20 -9.48
N SER A 258 -0.82 -28.40 -8.68
CA SER A 258 -1.38 -27.47 -7.71
C SER A 258 -0.93 -26.05 -7.98
N VAL A 259 -1.88 -25.10 -8.06
CA VAL A 259 -1.62 -23.67 -8.29
C VAL A 259 -2.26 -22.83 -7.18
N GLY A 260 -1.44 -22.08 -6.48
CA GLY A 260 -1.87 -21.08 -5.52
C GLY A 260 -2.11 -19.72 -6.19
N ILE A 261 -3.15 -19.01 -5.78
CA ILE A 261 -3.45 -17.66 -6.25
C ILE A 261 -3.58 -16.71 -5.06
N THR A 262 -2.81 -15.63 -5.07
CA THR A 262 -3.00 -14.49 -4.17
C THR A 262 -3.07 -13.19 -4.96
N ALA A 263 -3.57 -12.13 -4.33
CA ALA A 263 -3.67 -10.83 -5.00
C ALA A 263 -3.45 -9.67 -4.04
N GLY A 264 -2.87 -8.60 -4.57
CA GLY A 264 -2.64 -7.37 -3.84
C GLY A 264 -3.92 -6.70 -3.37
N ALA A 265 -3.79 -5.87 -2.32
CA ALA A 265 -4.89 -5.12 -1.71
C ALA A 265 -5.57 -4.11 -2.66
N SER A 266 -4.96 -3.82 -3.80
CA SER A 266 -5.47 -2.94 -4.85
C SER A 266 -5.94 -3.68 -6.11
N THR A 267 -6.09 -5.01 -6.05
CA THR A 267 -6.51 -5.85 -7.20
C THR A 267 -8.03 -6.05 -7.20
N PRO A 268 -8.74 -5.69 -8.28
CA PRO A 268 -10.18 -5.92 -8.40
C PRO A 268 -10.54 -7.41 -8.43
N ASN A 269 -11.68 -7.75 -7.85
CA ASN A 269 -12.14 -9.15 -7.76
C ASN A 269 -12.46 -9.80 -9.13
N ASN A 270 -12.87 -9.00 -10.12
CA ASN A 270 -13.13 -9.52 -11.48
C ASN A 270 -11.85 -10.08 -12.11
N ILE A 271 -10.70 -9.41 -11.96
CA ILE A 271 -9.40 -9.90 -12.47
C ILE A 271 -9.02 -11.21 -11.76
N ILE A 272 -9.20 -11.27 -10.44
CA ILE A 272 -8.89 -12.49 -9.67
C ILE A 272 -9.74 -13.67 -10.14
N LYS A 273 -11.05 -13.45 -10.33
CA LYS A 273 -11.98 -14.50 -10.80
C LYS A 273 -11.66 -14.94 -12.23
N GLU A 274 -11.30 -14.01 -13.11
CA GLU A 274 -10.91 -14.30 -14.49
C GLU A 274 -9.69 -15.24 -14.52
N VAL A 275 -8.61 -14.86 -13.82
CA VAL A 275 -7.41 -15.70 -13.70
C VAL A 275 -7.72 -17.05 -13.05
N GLN A 276 -8.50 -17.07 -11.96
CA GLN A 276 -8.89 -18.31 -11.27
C GLN A 276 -9.68 -19.25 -12.19
N SER A 277 -10.67 -18.73 -12.93
CA SER A 277 -11.50 -19.52 -13.83
C SER A 277 -10.65 -20.09 -14.96
N TYR A 278 -9.75 -19.30 -15.49
CA TYR A 278 -8.87 -19.70 -16.56
C TYR A 278 -7.92 -20.84 -16.12
N VAL A 279 -7.22 -20.66 -15.02
CA VAL A 279 -6.25 -21.66 -14.48
C VAL A 279 -6.93 -22.98 -14.11
N ARG A 280 -8.21 -22.97 -13.75
CA ARG A 280 -8.99 -24.19 -13.44
C ARG A 280 -9.40 -24.99 -14.66
N ASN A 281 -9.63 -24.33 -15.79
CA ASN A 281 -10.17 -24.93 -17.01
C ASN A 281 -9.09 -25.50 -17.94
N GLU A 282 -7.85 -25.07 -17.73
CA GLU A 282 -6.64 -25.55 -18.41
C GLU A 282 -5.95 -26.70 -17.62
#